data_cc3a583a40904fdf21515d9921c55241
#
_entry.id   cc3a583a40904fdf21515d9921c55241
#
_cell.length_a   1.000
_cell.length_b   1.000
_cell.length_c   1.000
_cell.angle_alpha   90.00
_cell.angle_beta   90.00
_cell.angle_gamma   90.00
#
_symmetry.space_group_name_H-M   'P 1'
#
loop_
_entity.id
_entity.type
_entity.pdbx_description
1 polymer ?
#
loop_
_entity_poly.entity_id
_entity_poly.type
_entity_poly.pdbx_seq_one_letter_code
_entity_poly.pdbx_strand_id
1 'polypeptide(L)'
;MKRREFLHRTACAAGGAWLHSSAFARHAFAIPALSRKFTAADTVTLGKTGIQTSRLAMGTGTVGVGHHSHQTALGIKGLSDLLLNGYDRGLCFFDSADSYGSHPHVAEALKHVPRDKVTVLTKTWARDAASARADLDRFRRELGTDQIDICLMHCLTEGNWTERFKGVMDVLSEAKQKGIIRAHGCSCHSIDALRTATKSSWVEVHLVRINPVGAYMDSDPDTVVGVLREMRAAGKGIIGMKILGQGELRNRQDEALRYALSLNLLDAFTIGAESKSEQEDLIRRIAAA
;
A
#
# COMPACT_ATOMS: atom_id res chain seq x y z
N MET A 1 35.14 -23.97 11.30
CA MET A 1 35.37 -23.77 9.87
C MET A 1 34.78 -22.42 9.47
N LYS A 2 35.61 -21.52 8.93
CA LYS A 2 35.34 -20.09 8.81
C LYS A 2 34.58 -19.74 7.52
N ARG A 3 33.56 -18.90 7.61
CA ARG A 3 32.64 -18.40 6.57
C ARG A 3 33.31 -17.55 5.45
N ARG A 4 34.52 -17.80 5.05
CA ARG A 4 35.29 -16.93 4.14
C ARG A 4 35.81 -17.58 2.83
N GLU A 5 35.40 -18.79 2.49
CA GLU A 5 35.93 -19.51 1.33
C GLU A 5 34.98 -19.79 0.18
N PHE A 6 33.85 -19.05 0.08
CA PHE A 6 32.88 -19.27 -1.02
C PHE A 6 32.87 -18.15 -2.08
N LEU A 7 33.85 -17.27 -2.11
CA LEU A 7 33.88 -16.14 -3.07
C LEU A 7 35.15 -16.09 -3.92
N HIS A 8 35.74 -17.22 -4.30
CA HIS A 8 36.79 -17.25 -5.34
C HIS A 8 36.73 -18.56 -6.09
N ARG A 9 36.07 -18.57 -7.25
CA ARG A 9 36.39 -19.35 -8.47
C ARG A 9 35.23 -19.24 -9.45
N THR A 10 35.28 -18.28 -10.34
CA THR A 10 35.07 -18.41 -11.79
C THR A 10 35.34 -17.05 -12.45
N ALA A 11 36.60 -16.86 -12.76
CA ALA A 11 37.00 -15.93 -13.81
C ALA A 11 37.79 -16.75 -14.84
N CYS A 12 37.50 -16.49 -16.10
CA CYS A 12 38.19 -16.85 -17.34
C CYS A 12 37.37 -17.78 -18.26
N ALA A 13 36.75 -17.21 -19.31
CA ALA A 13 37.30 -17.27 -20.65
C ALA A 13 36.36 -16.68 -21.70
N ALA A 14 36.91 -15.72 -22.44
CA ALA A 14 36.78 -15.52 -23.89
C ALA A 14 35.47 -15.03 -24.51
N GLY A 15 35.40 -13.73 -24.89
CA GLY A 15 35.41 -13.37 -26.31
C GLY A 15 34.10 -13.52 -27.07
N GLY A 16 33.36 -12.41 -27.21
CA GLY A 16 32.25 -12.33 -28.14
C GLY A 16 31.49 -11.01 -27.96
N ALA A 17 32.02 -9.93 -28.60
CA ALA A 17 31.28 -8.66 -28.66
C ALA A 17 30.04 -8.84 -29.52
N TRP A 18 28.87 -9.01 -28.87
CA TRP A 18 27.56 -8.78 -29.48
C TRP A 18 27.00 -7.50 -28.92
N LEU A 19 27.22 -6.41 -29.67
CA LEU A 19 26.48 -5.17 -29.52
C LEU A 19 25.00 -5.44 -29.86
N HIS A 20 24.23 -5.96 -28.92
CA HIS A 20 22.79 -5.84 -28.98
C HIS A 20 22.42 -4.49 -28.39
N SER A 21 22.35 -3.48 -29.26
CA SER A 21 21.59 -2.28 -28.97
C SER A 21 20.11 -2.69 -28.89
N SER A 22 19.70 -3.19 -27.74
CA SER A 22 18.28 -3.23 -27.38
C SER A 22 17.83 -1.79 -27.18
N ALA A 23 17.42 -1.17 -28.28
CA ALA A 23 16.58 -0.01 -28.26
C ALA A 23 15.27 -0.42 -27.56
N PHE A 24 15.25 -0.38 -26.23
CA PHE A 24 14.00 -0.29 -25.51
C PHE A 24 13.35 1.02 -25.97
N ALA A 25 12.44 0.89 -26.93
CA ALA A 25 11.56 1.97 -27.30
C ALA A 25 10.89 2.42 -26.01
N ARG A 26 11.34 3.54 -25.46
CA ARG A 26 10.66 4.25 -24.37
C ARG A 26 9.32 4.66 -24.95
N HIS A 27 8.30 3.83 -24.77
CA HIS A 27 6.94 4.25 -24.97
C HIS A 27 6.69 5.32 -23.90
N ALA A 28 6.91 6.56 -24.28
CA ALA A 28 6.42 7.68 -23.51
C ALA A 28 4.90 7.60 -23.58
N PHE A 29 4.28 7.02 -22.55
CA PHE A 29 2.83 7.10 -22.39
C PHE A 29 2.51 8.59 -22.36
N ALA A 30 1.74 9.06 -23.35
CA ALA A 30 1.14 10.38 -23.27
C ALA A 30 0.14 10.33 -22.10
N ILE A 31 0.58 10.84 -20.93
CA ILE A 31 -0.30 10.95 -19.77
C ILE A 31 -1.35 12.01 -20.15
N PRO A 32 -2.65 11.65 -20.21
CA PRO A 32 -3.69 12.62 -20.55
C PRO A 32 -3.68 13.78 -19.57
N ALA A 33 -3.97 14.99 -20.06
CA ALA A 33 -4.23 16.12 -19.17
C ALA A 33 -5.40 15.77 -18.24
N LEU A 34 -5.24 16.01 -16.94
CA LEU A 34 -6.29 15.75 -15.96
C LEU A 34 -7.45 16.72 -16.21
N SER A 35 -8.67 16.18 -16.37
CA SER A 35 -9.90 16.95 -16.60
C SER A 35 -10.43 17.63 -15.34
N ARG A 36 -9.92 17.30 -14.17
CA ARG A 36 -10.29 17.88 -12.87
C ARG A 36 -9.06 18.08 -12.00
N LYS A 37 -9.17 19.02 -11.06
CA LYS A 37 -8.16 19.19 -10.01
C LYS A 37 -8.37 18.16 -8.91
N PHE A 38 -7.27 17.66 -8.37
CA PHE A 38 -7.25 16.75 -7.24
C PHE A 38 -6.52 17.42 -6.07
N THR A 39 -6.92 17.05 -4.85
CA THR A 39 -6.15 17.37 -3.65
C THR A 39 -5.84 16.11 -2.85
N ALA A 40 -4.79 16.16 -2.06
CA ALA A 40 -4.43 15.06 -1.16
C ALA A 40 -5.53 14.80 -0.13
N ALA A 41 -6.23 15.84 0.29
CA ALA A 41 -7.30 15.81 1.29
C ALA A 41 -8.71 15.58 0.70
N ASP A 42 -8.86 15.39 -0.62
CA ASP A 42 -10.17 15.05 -1.20
C ASP A 42 -10.78 13.88 -0.44
N THR A 43 -12.03 14.05 0.00
CA THR A 43 -12.80 12.93 0.56
C THR A 43 -13.17 11.96 -0.55
N VAL A 44 -12.76 10.70 -0.37
CA VAL A 44 -13.05 9.59 -1.28
C VAL A 44 -13.75 8.46 -0.55
N THR A 45 -14.57 7.70 -1.27
CA THR A 45 -15.19 6.48 -0.73
C THR A 45 -14.47 5.25 -1.29
N LEU A 46 -14.06 4.34 -0.45
CA LEU A 46 -13.38 3.10 -0.85
C LEU A 46 -14.40 2.09 -1.41
N GLY A 47 -14.54 2.06 -2.73
CA GLY A 47 -15.48 1.18 -3.41
C GLY A 47 -16.89 1.24 -2.83
N LYS A 48 -17.46 0.06 -2.51
CA LYS A 48 -18.80 -0.09 -1.91
C LYS A 48 -18.80 -0.22 -0.38
N THR A 49 -17.65 -0.03 0.29
CA THR A 49 -17.52 -0.22 1.75
C THR A 49 -18.23 0.84 2.58
N GLY A 50 -18.54 2.00 2.00
CA GLY A 50 -19.03 3.17 2.73
C GLY A 50 -17.96 3.88 3.58
N ILE A 51 -16.72 3.42 3.57
CA ILE A 51 -15.61 4.07 4.29
C ILE A 51 -15.18 5.30 3.49
N GLN A 52 -15.33 6.47 4.10
CA GLN A 52 -14.84 7.74 3.57
C GLN A 52 -13.49 8.07 4.22
N THR A 53 -12.53 8.54 3.40
CA THR A 53 -11.18 8.87 3.86
C THR A 53 -10.53 9.90 2.93
N SER A 54 -9.32 10.37 3.25
CA SER A 54 -8.56 11.23 2.35
C SER A 54 -7.99 10.45 1.17
N ARG A 55 -7.86 11.10 0.01
CA ARG A 55 -7.25 10.53 -1.19
C ARG A 55 -5.82 10.06 -0.96
N LEU A 56 -5.00 10.84 -0.28
CA LEU A 56 -3.67 10.45 0.14
C LEU A 56 -3.74 9.77 1.51
N ALA A 57 -3.31 8.52 1.57
CA ALA A 57 -3.00 7.84 2.81
C ALA A 57 -1.56 8.12 3.23
N MET A 58 -1.35 8.37 4.51
CA MET A 58 -0.02 8.53 5.10
C MET A 58 0.59 7.14 5.34
N GLY A 59 1.49 6.72 4.45
CA GLY A 59 2.16 5.43 4.51
C GLY A 59 3.22 5.40 5.61
N THR A 60 3.25 4.34 6.39
CA THR A 60 4.22 4.15 7.47
C THR A 60 5.20 3.00 7.20
N GLY A 61 5.26 2.48 5.97
CA GLY A 61 5.94 1.24 5.64
C GLY A 61 6.91 1.31 4.46
N THR A 62 7.63 2.43 4.24
CA THR A 62 8.71 2.45 3.24
C THR A 62 9.80 1.46 3.65
N VAL A 63 10.05 0.46 2.77
CA VAL A 63 10.93 -0.69 3.06
C VAL A 63 10.55 -1.42 4.36
N GLY A 64 9.22 -1.51 4.63
CA GLY A 64 8.68 -2.05 5.89
C GLY A 64 8.77 -3.57 5.97
N VAL A 65 9.66 -4.09 6.84
CA VAL A 65 9.86 -5.52 7.09
C VAL A 65 10.48 -5.73 8.48
N GLY A 66 10.15 -6.85 9.12
CA GLY A 66 10.76 -7.20 10.41
C GLY A 66 10.44 -6.20 11.53
N HIS A 67 9.23 -5.66 11.54
CA HIS A 67 8.76 -4.63 12.48
C HIS A 67 9.57 -3.32 12.44
N HIS A 68 10.10 -2.97 11.26
CA HIS A 68 10.85 -1.75 11.03
C HIS A 68 10.52 -1.16 9.64
N SER A 69 10.56 0.17 9.52
CA SER A 69 10.45 0.92 8.27
C SER A 69 11.23 2.23 8.36
N HIS A 70 11.40 2.94 7.24
CA HIS A 70 11.99 4.28 7.28
C HIS A 70 11.20 5.21 8.20
N GLN A 71 9.88 5.13 8.20
CA GLN A 71 9.04 5.98 9.04
C GLN A 71 9.16 5.61 10.52
N THR A 72 9.22 4.32 10.88
CA THR A 72 9.41 3.93 12.28
C THR A 72 10.78 4.30 12.83
N ALA A 73 11.79 4.44 11.96
CA ALA A 73 13.11 4.95 12.33
C ALA A 73 13.09 6.40 12.86
N LEU A 74 12.02 7.16 12.58
CA LEU A 74 11.81 8.50 13.16
C LEU A 74 11.50 8.46 14.66
N GLY A 75 11.29 7.28 15.23
CA GLY A 75 10.84 7.09 16.60
C GLY A 75 9.36 7.40 16.79
N ILE A 76 8.81 7.01 17.94
CA ILE A 76 7.37 7.16 18.23
C ILE A 76 6.91 8.60 18.05
N LYS A 77 7.61 9.55 18.70
CA LYS A 77 7.25 10.96 18.59
C LYS A 77 7.40 11.52 17.17
N GLY A 78 8.49 11.19 16.48
CA GLY A 78 8.75 11.73 15.14
C GLY A 78 7.70 11.29 14.12
N LEU A 79 7.34 10.01 14.09
CA LEU A 79 6.30 9.53 13.19
C LEU A 79 4.91 10.00 13.62
N SER A 80 4.60 10.03 14.92
CA SER A 80 3.33 10.59 15.41
C SER A 80 3.18 12.06 15.01
N ASP A 81 4.20 12.90 15.22
CA ASP A 81 4.20 14.31 14.82
C ASP A 81 4.01 14.49 13.29
N LEU A 82 4.53 13.55 12.48
CA LEU A 82 4.35 13.56 11.04
C LEU A 82 2.91 13.18 10.63
N LEU A 83 2.31 12.19 11.29
CA LEU A 83 0.90 11.83 11.09
C LEU A 83 -0.04 12.98 11.48
N LEU A 84 0.23 13.63 12.60
CA LEU A 84 -0.53 14.81 13.07
C LEU A 84 -0.38 16.00 12.11
N ASN A 85 0.84 16.25 11.60
CA ASN A 85 1.07 17.28 10.59
C ASN A 85 0.23 17.05 9.32
N GLY A 86 0.06 15.79 8.90
CA GLY A 86 -0.82 15.45 7.79
C GLY A 86 -2.30 15.61 8.15
N TYR A 87 -2.70 15.21 9.35
CA TYR A 87 -4.07 15.36 9.83
C TYR A 87 -4.50 16.83 9.85
N ASP A 88 -3.65 17.73 10.34
CA ASP A 88 -3.89 19.19 10.34
C ASP A 88 -4.07 19.75 8.91
N ARG A 89 -3.61 19.02 7.89
CA ARG A 89 -3.78 19.34 6.46
C ARG A 89 -4.91 18.56 5.78
N GLY A 90 -5.77 17.90 6.58
CA GLY A 90 -6.94 17.17 6.12
C GLY A 90 -6.66 15.73 5.67
N LEU A 91 -5.47 15.18 5.93
CA LEU A 91 -5.19 13.76 5.65
C LEU A 91 -5.66 12.92 6.84
N CYS A 92 -6.71 12.16 6.63
CA CYS A 92 -7.31 11.33 7.68
C CYS A 92 -7.12 9.82 7.46
N PHE A 93 -6.20 9.41 6.58
CA PHE A 93 -5.96 8.01 6.26
C PHE A 93 -4.55 7.58 6.71
N PHE A 94 -4.47 6.72 7.73
CA PHE A 94 -3.23 6.17 8.27
C PHE A 94 -3.05 4.74 7.77
N ASP A 95 -2.03 4.50 6.95
CA ASP A 95 -1.70 3.18 6.40
C ASP A 95 -0.55 2.56 7.19
N SER A 96 -0.85 1.52 7.94
CA SER A 96 0.08 0.73 8.77
C SER A 96 0.11 -0.74 8.37
N ALA A 97 0.97 -1.51 8.99
CA ALA A 97 0.97 -2.96 8.98
C ALA A 97 1.75 -3.51 10.18
N ASP A 98 1.46 -4.74 10.56
CA ASP A 98 2.23 -5.46 11.56
C ASP A 98 3.72 -5.48 11.24
N SER A 99 4.07 -5.89 10.01
CA SER A 99 5.47 -5.98 9.58
C SER A 99 6.26 -4.68 9.58
N TYR A 100 5.58 -3.52 9.67
CA TYR A 100 6.23 -2.21 9.72
C TYR A 100 6.61 -1.80 11.15
N GLY A 101 6.01 -2.43 12.17
CA GLY A 101 6.18 -2.04 13.57
C GLY A 101 5.61 -0.65 13.88
N SER A 102 4.68 -0.16 13.06
CA SER A 102 4.18 1.21 13.16
C SER A 102 2.96 1.39 14.07
N HIS A 103 2.36 0.31 14.59
CA HIS A 103 1.17 0.41 15.45
C HIS A 103 1.38 1.33 16.66
N PRO A 104 2.48 1.24 17.46
CA PRO A 104 2.67 2.14 18.59
C PRO A 104 2.80 3.62 18.19
N HIS A 105 3.33 3.89 17.01
CA HIS A 105 3.47 5.25 16.45
C HIS A 105 2.11 5.82 16.04
N VAL A 106 1.28 4.98 15.40
CA VAL A 106 -0.10 5.34 15.06
C VAL A 106 -0.92 5.53 16.32
N ALA A 107 -0.79 4.65 17.32
CA ALA A 107 -1.46 4.78 18.60
C ALA A 107 -1.14 6.11 19.30
N GLU A 108 0.12 6.55 19.26
CA GLU A 108 0.50 7.85 19.81
C GLU A 108 -0.22 8.99 19.10
N ALA A 109 -0.28 8.98 17.76
CA ALA A 109 -1.02 9.98 17.00
C ALA A 109 -2.53 9.96 17.32
N LEU A 110 -3.12 8.76 17.48
CA LEU A 110 -4.56 8.60 17.78
C LEU A 110 -4.96 9.19 19.14
N LYS A 111 -4.05 9.44 20.07
CA LYS A 111 -4.36 10.14 21.34
C LYS A 111 -4.69 11.62 21.14
N HIS A 112 -4.30 12.19 19.99
CA HIS A 112 -4.39 13.63 19.72
C HIS A 112 -5.46 13.99 18.67
N VAL A 113 -6.18 13.00 18.14
CA VAL A 113 -7.22 13.20 17.12
C VAL A 113 -8.48 12.40 17.47
N PRO A 114 -9.69 12.86 17.12
CA PRO A 114 -10.89 12.06 17.31
C PRO A 114 -10.81 10.78 16.47
N ARG A 115 -10.96 9.62 17.13
CA ARG A 115 -10.80 8.29 16.46
C ARG A 115 -11.75 8.10 15.28
N ASP A 116 -12.95 8.62 15.36
CA ASP A 116 -13.99 8.56 14.31
C ASP A 116 -13.69 9.44 13.09
N LYS A 117 -12.71 10.33 13.18
CA LYS A 117 -12.25 11.21 12.08
C LYS A 117 -11.07 10.65 11.32
N VAL A 118 -10.55 9.49 11.72
CA VAL A 118 -9.37 8.87 11.12
C VAL A 118 -9.69 7.46 10.64
N THR A 119 -9.28 7.13 9.43
CA THR A 119 -9.29 5.78 8.88
C THR A 119 -7.95 5.12 9.16
N VAL A 120 -7.95 4.01 9.87
CA VAL A 120 -6.76 3.20 10.16
C VAL A 120 -6.81 1.92 9.35
N LEU A 121 -5.82 1.74 8.48
CA LEU A 121 -5.58 0.50 7.76
C LEU A 121 -4.39 -0.23 8.36
N THR A 122 -4.56 -1.52 8.62
CA THR A 122 -3.45 -2.41 8.97
C THR A 122 -3.49 -3.71 8.17
N LYS A 123 -2.45 -4.52 8.30
CA LYS A 123 -2.26 -5.74 7.53
C LYS A 123 -1.68 -6.85 8.41
N THR A 124 -2.23 -8.07 8.29
CA THR A 124 -1.76 -9.27 8.99
C THR A 124 -0.99 -10.20 8.06
N TRP A 125 0.08 -10.79 8.57
CA TRP A 125 0.80 -11.90 7.95
C TRP A 125 0.27 -13.28 8.34
N ALA A 126 -0.79 -13.35 9.14
CA ALA A 126 -1.38 -14.63 9.52
C ALA A 126 -1.72 -15.49 8.30
N ARG A 127 -1.47 -16.80 8.40
CA ARG A 127 -1.77 -17.78 7.36
C ARG A 127 -2.68 -18.91 7.88
N ASP A 128 -3.12 -18.80 9.15
CA ASP A 128 -4.08 -19.68 9.80
C ASP A 128 -5.03 -18.86 10.70
N ALA A 129 -6.14 -19.48 11.07
CA ALA A 129 -7.19 -18.83 11.84
C ALA A 129 -6.77 -18.43 13.26
N ALA A 130 -5.95 -19.23 13.93
CA ALA A 130 -5.51 -18.94 15.30
C ALA A 130 -4.59 -17.74 15.34
N SER A 131 -3.62 -17.68 14.43
CA SER A 131 -2.73 -16.53 14.25
C SER A 131 -3.50 -15.25 13.88
N ALA A 132 -4.51 -15.35 12.99
CA ALA A 132 -5.33 -14.20 12.61
C ALA A 132 -6.13 -13.62 13.79
N ARG A 133 -6.70 -14.47 14.66
CA ARG A 133 -7.38 -14.02 15.88
C ARG A 133 -6.42 -13.32 16.84
N ALA A 134 -5.27 -13.95 17.09
CA ALA A 134 -4.23 -13.39 17.95
C ALA A 134 -3.73 -12.04 17.44
N ASP A 135 -3.54 -11.90 16.12
CA ASP A 135 -3.15 -10.64 15.49
C ASP A 135 -4.19 -9.55 15.70
N LEU A 136 -5.48 -9.82 15.46
CA LEU A 136 -6.54 -8.81 15.65
C LEU A 136 -6.60 -8.31 17.09
N ASP A 137 -6.49 -9.20 18.08
CA ASP A 137 -6.49 -8.82 19.48
C ASP A 137 -5.22 -8.02 19.85
N ARG A 138 -4.08 -8.40 19.31
CA ARG A 138 -2.81 -7.70 19.50
C ARG A 138 -2.84 -6.32 18.84
N PHE A 139 -3.30 -6.22 17.57
CA PHE A 139 -3.37 -4.96 16.83
C PHE A 139 -4.25 -3.92 17.54
N ARG A 140 -5.39 -4.34 18.08
CA ARG A 140 -6.27 -3.45 18.84
C ARG A 140 -5.57 -2.90 20.10
N ARG A 141 -4.85 -3.75 20.82
CA ARG A 141 -4.05 -3.31 21.99
C ARG A 141 -2.92 -2.37 21.59
N GLU A 142 -2.16 -2.71 20.53
CA GLU A 142 -1.05 -1.91 20.05
C GLU A 142 -1.49 -0.55 19.49
N LEU A 143 -2.64 -0.50 18.80
CA LEU A 143 -3.23 0.72 18.26
C LEU A 143 -4.03 1.51 19.29
N GLY A 144 -4.33 0.93 20.44
CA GLY A 144 -5.13 1.57 21.48
C GLY A 144 -6.57 1.87 21.02
N THR A 145 -7.18 0.98 20.22
CA THR A 145 -8.53 1.16 19.67
C THR A 145 -9.33 -0.14 19.65
N ASP A 146 -10.62 -0.06 19.92
CA ASP A 146 -11.50 -1.23 19.84
C ASP A 146 -11.87 -1.61 18.41
N GLN A 147 -11.82 -0.67 17.48
CA GLN A 147 -12.17 -0.86 16.08
C GLN A 147 -11.04 -0.42 15.15
N ILE A 148 -10.72 -1.26 14.18
CA ILE A 148 -9.82 -0.97 13.05
C ILE A 148 -10.69 -0.77 11.81
N ASP A 149 -10.42 0.25 10.99
CA ASP A 149 -11.27 0.48 9.82
C ASP A 149 -11.03 -0.56 8.74
N ILE A 150 -9.78 -0.88 8.42
CA ILE A 150 -9.44 -1.82 7.36
C ILE A 150 -8.35 -2.78 7.83
N CYS A 151 -8.62 -4.08 7.74
CA CYS A 151 -7.62 -5.11 8.00
C CYS A 151 -7.41 -5.97 6.75
N LEU A 152 -6.19 -5.98 6.21
CA LEU A 152 -5.85 -6.71 4.99
C LEU A 152 -4.99 -7.94 5.29
N MET A 153 -5.19 -9.01 4.52
CA MET A 153 -4.18 -10.06 4.38
C MET A 153 -2.99 -9.50 3.61
N HIS A 154 -1.79 -9.59 4.16
CA HIS A 154 -0.59 -8.93 3.64
C HIS A 154 0.17 -9.81 2.66
N CYS A 155 0.54 -9.22 1.50
CA CYS A 155 1.57 -9.77 0.61
C CYS A 155 1.25 -11.17 0.09
N LEU A 156 0.06 -11.37 -0.50
CA LEU A 156 -0.32 -12.64 -1.09
C LEU A 156 0.40 -12.84 -2.43
N THR A 157 0.98 -14.03 -2.62
CA THR A 157 1.76 -14.39 -3.80
C THR A 157 1.16 -15.55 -4.59
N GLU A 158 0.24 -16.32 -3.99
CA GLU A 158 -0.28 -17.56 -4.54
C GLU A 158 -1.64 -17.33 -5.21
N GLY A 159 -1.85 -17.91 -6.39
CA GLY A 159 -3.12 -17.80 -7.11
C GLY A 159 -4.30 -18.49 -6.43
N ASN A 160 -4.05 -19.49 -5.58
CA ASN A 160 -5.06 -20.25 -4.84
C ASN A 160 -5.21 -19.81 -3.37
N TRP A 161 -4.79 -18.58 -3.04
CA TRP A 161 -4.78 -18.10 -1.65
C TRP A 161 -6.17 -18.11 -0.98
N THR A 162 -7.25 -17.98 -1.73
CA THR A 162 -8.62 -18.02 -1.20
C THR A 162 -9.01 -19.37 -0.61
N GLU A 163 -8.51 -20.45 -1.18
CA GLU A 163 -8.69 -21.80 -0.66
C GLU A 163 -7.73 -22.05 0.49
N ARG A 164 -6.45 -21.73 0.26
CA ARG A 164 -5.37 -22.02 1.21
C ARG A 164 -5.51 -21.26 2.53
N PHE A 165 -5.94 -20.01 2.48
CA PHE A 165 -6.07 -19.16 3.67
C PHE A 165 -7.52 -18.87 4.06
N LYS A 166 -8.43 -19.78 3.70
CA LYS A 166 -9.86 -19.62 4.02
C LYS A 166 -10.10 -19.35 5.51
N GLY A 167 -9.37 -20.02 6.42
CA GLY A 167 -9.49 -19.79 7.85
C GLY A 167 -9.18 -18.36 8.28
N VAL A 168 -8.22 -17.69 7.63
CA VAL A 168 -7.94 -16.25 7.89
C VAL A 168 -9.09 -15.39 7.39
N MET A 169 -9.60 -15.67 6.18
CA MET A 169 -10.74 -14.97 5.61
C MET A 169 -11.99 -15.07 6.51
N ASP A 170 -12.26 -16.26 7.05
CA ASP A 170 -13.39 -16.49 7.96
C ASP A 170 -13.24 -15.65 9.24
N VAL A 171 -12.03 -15.60 9.83
CA VAL A 171 -11.74 -14.77 11.01
C VAL A 171 -11.95 -13.29 10.75
N LEU A 172 -11.46 -12.77 9.62
CA LEU A 172 -11.66 -11.35 9.27
C LEU A 172 -13.13 -11.05 8.97
N SER A 173 -13.87 -11.99 8.36
CA SER A 173 -15.32 -11.85 8.15
C SER A 173 -16.09 -11.83 9.48
N GLU A 174 -15.74 -12.71 10.41
CA GLU A 174 -16.30 -12.72 11.77
C GLU A 174 -15.98 -11.42 12.53
N ALA A 175 -14.75 -10.93 12.42
CA ALA A 175 -14.34 -9.66 13.02
C ALA A 175 -15.14 -8.46 12.46
N LYS A 176 -15.46 -8.49 11.17
CA LYS A 176 -16.32 -7.47 10.56
C LYS A 176 -17.75 -7.57 11.11
N GLN A 177 -18.33 -8.77 11.19
CA GLN A 177 -19.66 -8.96 11.76
C GLN A 177 -19.76 -8.47 13.21
N LYS A 178 -18.67 -8.62 13.99
CA LYS A 178 -18.57 -8.14 15.37
C LYS A 178 -18.24 -6.64 15.49
N GLY A 179 -18.03 -5.93 14.39
CA GLY A 179 -17.65 -4.52 14.39
C GLY A 179 -16.21 -4.26 14.85
N ILE A 180 -15.37 -5.29 14.95
CA ILE A 180 -13.93 -5.16 15.27
C ILE A 180 -13.18 -4.54 14.10
N ILE A 181 -13.56 -4.88 12.86
CA ILE A 181 -13.11 -4.20 11.65
C ILE A 181 -14.31 -3.73 10.83
N ARG A 182 -14.12 -2.71 9.97
CA ARG A 182 -15.18 -2.22 9.08
C ARG A 182 -15.11 -2.82 7.68
N ALA A 183 -13.91 -3.10 7.18
CA ALA A 183 -13.68 -3.75 5.89
C ALA A 183 -12.47 -4.67 5.94
N HIS A 184 -12.49 -5.70 5.09
CA HIS A 184 -11.38 -6.63 4.89
C HIS A 184 -10.99 -6.71 3.41
N GLY A 185 -9.85 -7.33 3.15
CA GLY A 185 -9.33 -7.54 1.81
C GLY A 185 -7.88 -7.99 1.83
N CYS A 186 -7.11 -7.59 0.84
CA CYS A 186 -5.73 -8.04 0.74
C CYS A 186 -4.80 -7.07 0.00
N SER A 187 -3.50 -7.31 0.11
CA SER A 187 -2.48 -6.83 -0.81
C SER A 187 -1.81 -8.02 -1.48
N CYS A 188 -1.53 -7.90 -2.78
CA CYS A 188 -0.91 -8.97 -3.57
C CYS A 188 0.50 -8.61 -4.01
N HIS A 189 1.35 -9.63 -4.19
CA HIS A 189 2.70 -9.52 -4.71
C HIS A 189 2.96 -10.51 -5.85
N SER A 190 1.91 -10.89 -6.58
CA SER A 190 1.98 -11.57 -7.87
C SER A 190 0.72 -11.29 -8.68
N ILE A 191 0.82 -11.41 -9.98
CA ILE A 191 -0.32 -11.20 -10.90
C ILE A 191 -1.42 -12.26 -10.70
N ASP A 192 -1.06 -13.49 -10.35
CA ASP A 192 -2.02 -14.56 -10.13
C ASP A 192 -2.82 -14.31 -8.83
N ALA A 193 -2.16 -13.88 -7.76
CA ALA A 193 -2.85 -13.49 -6.55
C ALA A 193 -3.75 -12.27 -6.76
N LEU A 194 -3.32 -11.29 -7.58
CA LEU A 194 -4.10 -10.11 -7.92
C LEU A 194 -5.35 -10.47 -8.73
N ARG A 195 -5.24 -11.36 -9.73
CA ARG A 195 -6.38 -11.86 -10.50
C ARG A 195 -7.39 -12.61 -9.63
N THR A 196 -6.91 -13.41 -8.67
CA THR A 196 -7.77 -14.09 -7.71
C THR A 196 -8.46 -13.08 -6.79
N ALA A 197 -7.77 -12.06 -6.30
CA ALA A 197 -8.37 -10.98 -5.50
C ALA A 197 -9.49 -10.25 -6.27
N THR A 198 -9.31 -10.03 -7.56
CA THR A 198 -10.32 -9.40 -8.42
C THR A 198 -11.60 -10.23 -8.51
N LYS A 199 -11.48 -11.55 -8.67
CA LYS A 199 -12.61 -12.48 -8.78
C LYS A 199 -13.28 -12.80 -7.45
N SER A 200 -12.56 -12.70 -6.33
CA SER A 200 -13.08 -13.03 -5.01
C SER A 200 -14.08 -12.01 -4.51
N SER A 201 -15.34 -12.40 -4.27
CA SER A 201 -16.36 -11.54 -3.66
C SER A 201 -16.01 -11.13 -2.23
N TRP A 202 -15.13 -11.87 -1.56
CA TRP A 202 -14.68 -11.58 -0.20
C TRP A 202 -13.83 -10.31 -0.13
N VAL A 203 -13.05 -9.97 -1.16
CA VAL A 203 -12.19 -8.77 -1.17
C VAL A 203 -13.06 -7.53 -1.34
N GLU A 204 -13.12 -6.70 -0.31
CA GLU A 204 -13.80 -5.40 -0.33
C GLU A 204 -12.84 -4.26 -0.64
N VAL A 205 -11.61 -4.32 -0.08
CA VAL A 205 -10.53 -3.34 -0.30
C VAL A 205 -9.27 -4.05 -0.76
N HIS A 206 -8.64 -3.53 -1.79
CA HIS A 206 -7.38 -4.04 -2.29
C HIS A 206 -6.31 -2.94 -2.31
N LEU A 207 -5.09 -3.29 -1.84
CA LEU A 207 -3.92 -2.43 -1.88
C LEU A 207 -2.98 -2.94 -2.99
N VAL A 208 -2.88 -2.19 -4.09
CA VAL A 208 -2.23 -2.60 -5.34
C VAL A 208 -0.94 -1.83 -5.62
N ARG A 209 0.06 -2.51 -6.14
CA ARG A 209 1.31 -1.91 -6.62
C ARG A 209 1.09 -1.33 -8.01
N ILE A 210 1.25 -0.01 -8.18
CA ILE A 210 1.00 0.69 -9.44
C ILE A 210 1.90 1.91 -9.62
N ASN A 211 2.57 2.02 -10.76
CA ASN A 211 3.34 3.17 -11.20
C ASN A 211 3.61 3.10 -12.72
N PRO A 212 4.06 4.18 -13.37
CA PRO A 212 4.18 4.23 -14.84
C PRO A 212 5.31 3.37 -15.42
N VAL A 213 6.25 2.88 -14.61
CA VAL A 213 7.44 2.16 -15.10
C VAL A 213 7.46 0.68 -14.72
N GLY A 214 6.43 0.18 -14.03
CA GLY A 214 6.34 -1.22 -13.60
C GLY A 214 7.25 -1.60 -12.44
N ALA A 215 7.92 -0.63 -11.79
CA ALA A 215 8.86 -0.91 -10.71
C ALA A 215 8.14 -1.51 -9.50
N TYR A 216 8.58 -2.70 -9.08
CA TYR A 216 8.00 -3.46 -7.97
C TYR A 216 6.50 -3.75 -8.13
N MET A 217 5.98 -3.82 -9.36
CA MET A 217 4.60 -4.18 -9.66
C MET A 217 4.41 -5.69 -9.79
N ASP A 218 3.15 -6.13 -9.86
CA ASP A 218 2.79 -7.54 -9.99
C ASP A 218 2.94 -8.07 -11.42
N SER A 219 2.94 -7.16 -12.39
CA SER A 219 3.18 -7.36 -13.82
C SER A 219 3.51 -6.00 -14.45
N ASP A 220 3.59 -5.94 -15.77
CA ASP A 220 3.67 -4.67 -16.51
C ASP A 220 2.45 -3.77 -16.21
N PRO A 221 2.59 -2.45 -16.38
CA PRO A 221 1.53 -1.50 -16.05
C PRO A 221 0.21 -1.77 -16.77
N ASP A 222 0.22 -2.12 -18.05
CA ASP A 222 -0.99 -2.34 -18.84
C ASP A 222 -1.77 -3.57 -18.36
N THR A 223 -1.07 -4.65 -18.06
CA THR A 223 -1.66 -5.86 -17.49
C THR A 223 -2.32 -5.55 -16.15
N VAL A 224 -1.62 -4.84 -15.25
CA VAL A 224 -2.18 -4.48 -13.93
C VAL A 224 -3.38 -3.55 -14.10
N VAL A 225 -3.30 -2.53 -14.95
CA VAL A 225 -4.41 -1.60 -15.23
C VAL A 225 -5.64 -2.36 -15.77
N GLY A 226 -5.44 -3.36 -16.65
CA GLY A 226 -6.51 -4.23 -17.13
C GLY A 226 -7.26 -4.91 -15.97
N VAL A 227 -6.52 -5.53 -15.05
CA VAL A 227 -7.08 -6.18 -13.85
C VAL A 227 -7.78 -5.17 -12.93
N LEU A 228 -7.22 -3.96 -12.77
CA LEU A 228 -7.86 -2.92 -11.94
C LEU A 228 -9.17 -2.42 -12.51
N ARG A 229 -9.35 -2.39 -13.83
CA ARG A 229 -10.64 -2.06 -14.46
C ARG A 229 -11.72 -3.08 -14.09
N GLU A 230 -11.40 -4.37 -14.11
CA GLU A 230 -12.31 -5.42 -13.66
C GLU A 230 -12.64 -5.27 -12.16
N MET A 231 -11.62 -5.00 -11.33
CA MET A 231 -11.79 -4.78 -9.89
C MET A 231 -12.69 -3.57 -9.60
N ARG A 232 -12.50 -2.47 -10.35
CA ARG A 232 -13.33 -1.27 -10.26
C ARG A 232 -14.77 -1.55 -10.66
N ALA A 233 -14.99 -2.29 -11.75
CA ALA A 233 -16.33 -2.70 -12.20
C ALA A 233 -17.05 -3.58 -11.17
N ALA A 234 -16.32 -4.40 -10.40
CA ALA A 234 -16.86 -5.17 -9.28
C ALA A 234 -17.21 -4.29 -8.06
N GLY A 235 -16.79 -3.03 -8.05
CA GLY A 235 -17.09 -2.06 -6.99
C GLY A 235 -16.21 -2.20 -5.75
N LYS A 236 -15.02 -2.77 -5.89
CA LYS A 236 -14.04 -2.90 -4.80
C LYS A 236 -13.34 -1.56 -4.54
N GLY A 237 -12.94 -1.32 -3.29
CA GLY A 237 -12.07 -0.22 -2.91
C GLY A 237 -10.65 -0.49 -3.39
N ILE A 238 -10.05 0.44 -4.14
CA ILE A 238 -8.73 0.28 -4.72
C ILE A 238 -7.80 1.36 -4.19
N ILE A 239 -6.77 0.94 -3.45
CA ILE A 239 -5.74 1.82 -2.90
C ILE A 239 -4.44 1.54 -3.64
N GLY A 240 -3.86 2.56 -4.28
CA GLY A 240 -2.56 2.44 -4.94
C GLY A 240 -1.41 2.48 -3.94
N MET A 241 -0.41 1.63 -4.11
CA MET A 241 0.87 1.72 -3.40
C MET A 241 2.04 1.64 -4.38
N LYS A 242 3.25 1.90 -3.93
CA LYS A 242 4.47 1.96 -4.77
C LYS A 242 4.37 2.98 -5.90
N ILE A 243 3.59 4.05 -5.71
CA ILE A 243 3.39 5.12 -6.69
C ILE A 243 4.73 5.70 -7.17
N LEU A 244 5.68 5.88 -6.25
CA LEU A 244 7.03 6.36 -6.55
C LEU A 244 8.04 5.23 -6.82
N GLY A 245 7.56 4.00 -7.16
CA GLY A 245 8.42 2.86 -7.50
C GLY A 245 9.45 2.53 -6.42
N GLN A 246 9.10 2.67 -5.14
CA GLN A 246 10.02 2.43 -4.00
C GLN A 246 11.32 3.27 -4.10
N GLY A 247 11.24 4.48 -4.67
CA GLY A 247 12.35 5.40 -4.86
C GLY A 247 12.90 5.48 -6.29
N GLU A 248 12.56 4.55 -7.18
CA GLU A 248 12.95 4.58 -8.60
C GLU A 248 12.48 5.88 -9.30
N LEU A 249 11.34 6.40 -8.87
CA LEU A 249 10.73 7.60 -9.44
C LEU A 249 10.92 8.86 -8.58
N ARG A 250 11.87 8.85 -7.63
CA ARG A 250 12.10 10.01 -6.75
C ARG A 250 12.39 11.32 -7.49
N ASN A 251 12.97 11.25 -8.68
CA ASN A 251 13.24 12.40 -9.55
C ASN A 251 12.16 12.63 -10.63
N ARG A 252 11.08 11.83 -10.61
CA ARG A 252 9.95 11.86 -11.55
C ARG A 252 8.61 11.81 -10.81
N GLN A 253 8.55 12.45 -9.64
CA GLN A 253 7.37 12.37 -8.76
C GLN A 253 6.11 12.89 -9.44
N ASP A 254 6.19 14.04 -10.14
CA ASP A 254 5.04 14.64 -10.83
C ASP A 254 4.49 13.73 -11.92
N GLU A 255 5.35 13.01 -12.63
CA GLU A 255 4.93 12.02 -13.61
C GLU A 255 4.20 10.85 -12.96
N ALA A 256 4.77 10.31 -11.88
CA ALA A 256 4.18 9.20 -11.16
C ALA A 256 2.81 9.55 -10.54
N LEU A 257 2.69 10.76 -9.98
CA LEU A 257 1.43 11.25 -9.41
C LEU A 257 0.39 11.50 -10.50
N ARG A 258 0.74 12.17 -11.59
CA ARG A 258 -0.16 12.35 -12.74
C ARG A 258 -0.63 11.02 -13.31
N TYR A 259 0.27 10.04 -13.46
CA TYR A 259 -0.11 8.71 -13.91
C TYR A 259 -1.15 8.09 -12.98
N ALA A 260 -0.88 8.01 -11.68
CA ALA A 260 -1.81 7.42 -10.72
C ALA A 260 -3.18 8.10 -10.72
N LEU A 261 -3.21 9.44 -10.80
CA LEU A 261 -4.44 10.23 -10.82
C LEU A 261 -5.20 10.08 -12.15
N SER A 262 -4.49 10.00 -13.29
CA SER A 262 -5.10 9.88 -14.61
C SER A 262 -5.79 8.54 -14.86
N LEU A 263 -5.42 7.49 -14.13
CA LEU A 263 -6.02 6.17 -14.28
C LEU A 263 -7.53 6.17 -13.98
N ASN A 264 -8.02 7.04 -13.09
CA ASN A 264 -9.40 7.06 -12.60
C ASN A 264 -9.89 5.70 -12.04
N LEU A 265 -8.96 4.85 -11.63
CA LEU A 265 -9.21 3.51 -11.10
C LEU A 265 -8.99 3.44 -9.59
N LEU A 266 -8.10 4.30 -9.07
CA LEU A 266 -7.76 4.34 -7.65
C LEU A 266 -8.74 5.23 -6.89
N ASP A 267 -9.29 4.74 -5.78
CA ASP A 267 -10.04 5.59 -4.84
C ASP A 267 -9.06 6.46 -4.04
N ALA A 268 -8.00 5.83 -3.52
CA ALA A 268 -6.93 6.45 -2.75
C ALA A 268 -5.56 5.88 -3.16
N PHE A 269 -4.49 6.46 -2.65
CA PHE A 269 -3.15 5.88 -2.72
C PHE A 269 -2.32 6.24 -1.50
N THR A 270 -1.33 5.40 -1.18
CA THR A 270 -0.47 5.55 -0.01
C THR A 270 0.95 5.89 -0.42
N ILE A 271 1.52 6.91 0.23
CA ILE A 271 2.94 7.30 0.10
C ILE A 271 3.46 7.63 1.49
N GLY A 272 4.62 7.07 1.84
CA GLY A 272 5.34 7.41 3.08
C GLY A 272 6.26 8.61 2.86
N ALA A 273 6.15 9.61 3.72
CA ALA A 273 7.11 10.69 3.86
C ALA A 273 8.01 10.42 5.08
N GLU A 274 9.21 10.97 5.09
CA GLU A 274 10.17 10.86 6.19
C GLU A 274 10.37 12.20 6.93
N SER A 275 9.73 13.26 6.42
CA SER A 275 9.73 14.58 7.05
C SER A 275 8.46 15.37 6.74
N LYS A 276 8.18 16.41 7.54
CA LYS A 276 7.06 17.33 7.30
C LYS A 276 7.22 18.05 5.96
N SER A 277 8.44 18.43 5.59
CA SER A 277 8.70 19.10 4.31
C SER A 277 8.44 18.20 3.10
N GLU A 278 8.80 16.92 3.15
CA GLU A 278 8.45 15.94 2.12
C GLU A 278 6.93 15.73 2.03
N GLN A 279 6.26 15.63 3.15
CA GLN A 279 4.80 15.48 3.18
C GLN A 279 4.11 16.70 2.58
N GLU A 280 4.55 17.91 2.91
CA GLU A 280 4.02 19.16 2.36
C GLU A 280 4.31 19.30 0.86
N ASP A 281 5.51 18.91 0.42
CA ASP A 281 5.85 18.87 -1.02
C ASP A 281 4.94 17.91 -1.77
N LEU A 282 4.71 16.72 -1.23
CA LEU A 282 3.81 15.72 -1.82
C LEU A 282 2.37 16.25 -1.93
N ILE A 283 1.83 16.88 -0.88
CA ILE A 283 0.49 17.49 -0.89
C ILE A 283 0.39 18.55 -1.99
N ARG A 284 1.41 19.42 -2.09
CA ARG A 284 1.46 20.48 -3.12
C ARG A 284 1.53 19.89 -4.54
N ARG A 285 2.34 18.85 -4.77
CA ARG A 285 2.48 18.19 -6.08
C ARG A 285 1.18 17.52 -6.52
N ILE A 286 0.44 16.88 -5.60
CA ILE A 286 -0.87 16.29 -5.90
C ILE A 286 -1.86 17.37 -6.37
N ALA A 287 -1.83 18.56 -5.75
CA ALA A 287 -2.69 19.67 -6.14
C ALA A 287 -2.28 20.33 -7.48
N ALA A 288 -1.02 20.16 -7.88
CA ALA A 288 -0.47 20.69 -9.13
C ALA A 288 -0.50 19.68 -10.30
N ALA A 289 -0.78 18.38 -10.01
CA ALA A 289 -0.82 17.33 -11.02
C ALA A 289 -2.06 17.46 -11.91
#